data_e13708c999ad96af585ed6a39e290366
#
_entry.id   e13708c999ad96af585ed6a39e290366
#
_cell.length_a   1.000
_cell.length_b   1.000
_cell.length_c   1.000
_cell.angle_alpha   90.00
_cell.angle_beta   90.00
_cell.angle_gamma   90.00
#
_symmetry.space_group_name_H-M   'P 1'
#
loop_
_entity.id
_entity.type
_entity.pdbx_description
1 polymer ?
#
loop_
_entity_poly.entity_id
_entity_poly.type
_entity_poly.pdbx_seq_one_letter_code
_entity_poly.pdbx_strand_id
1 'polypeptide(L)'
;TTAVFEERIAALEGGTGAVATASGMAAQMLAITNIAQAGDNIVSTSYLYGGTTNQFKYTLRRLGIEVRFAQGDDPKSISTLIDDRAIYIETIGNPAFNIPDFEAIAEIGRKHGIAVIADNTFGAGGYLCQPIKWGANVVLHAATKWIGGHGNSMGGVAIDGGNFDWGNGRYPLISEPSEGYHGFNFWENCGDQAFAVRARCEVLRDTGACQSPFNSFLLLQGLETLSLRVQRSVDNALEMAQWLEKHPKIESVNYPGLKSSPFHDLAKKYLTNGFGGVLTFRVKG
;
A
#
# COMPACT_ATOMS: atom_id res chain seq x y z
N THR A 1 -0.58 20.97 -10.53
CA THR A 1 -1.31 19.74 -10.93
C THR A 1 -0.98 18.58 -10.02
N THR A 2 0.31 18.33 -9.75
CA THR A 2 0.71 17.21 -8.87
C THR A 2 0.20 17.40 -7.44
N ALA A 3 0.34 18.60 -6.85
CA ALA A 3 -0.20 18.88 -5.51
C ALA A 3 -1.73 18.64 -5.42
N VAL A 4 -2.49 19.03 -6.45
CA VAL A 4 -3.94 18.76 -6.49
C VAL A 4 -4.24 17.26 -6.51
N PHE A 5 -3.43 16.46 -7.22
CA PHE A 5 -3.55 15.00 -7.21
C PHE A 5 -3.24 14.42 -5.81
N GLU A 6 -2.18 14.91 -5.19
CA GLU A 6 -1.76 14.49 -3.85
C GLU A 6 -2.81 14.80 -2.78
N GLU A 7 -3.35 16.03 -2.79
CA GLU A 7 -4.40 16.44 -1.86
C GLU A 7 -5.69 15.61 -2.03
N ARG A 8 -6.10 15.34 -3.28
CA ARG A 8 -7.30 14.53 -3.55
C ARG A 8 -7.14 13.08 -3.09
N ILE A 9 -6.01 12.46 -3.39
CA ILE A 9 -5.82 11.06 -3.02
C ILE A 9 -5.59 10.90 -1.51
N ALA A 10 -4.93 11.85 -0.85
CA ALA A 10 -4.83 11.88 0.61
C ALA A 10 -6.22 11.97 1.24
N ALA A 11 -7.08 12.86 0.76
CA ALA A 11 -8.46 13.00 1.25
C ALA A 11 -9.29 11.72 1.03
N LEU A 12 -9.15 11.05 -0.12
CA LEU A 12 -9.87 9.79 -0.42
C LEU A 12 -9.44 8.64 0.50
N GLU A 13 -8.17 8.58 0.89
CA GLU A 13 -7.65 7.56 1.81
C GLU A 13 -7.81 7.95 3.30
N GLY A 14 -8.13 9.21 3.58
CA GLY A 14 -8.20 9.73 4.95
C GLY A 14 -6.85 10.06 5.57
N GLY A 15 -5.83 10.35 4.75
CA GLY A 15 -4.50 10.75 5.18
C GLY A 15 -4.34 12.26 5.32
N THR A 16 -3.23 12.70 5.94
CA THR A 16 -2.89 14.11 6.20
C THR A 16 -2.02 14.73 5.11
N GLY A 17 -1.33 13.90 4.32
CA GLY A 17 -0.46 14.34 3.24
C GLY A 17 -0.12 13.23 2.27
N ALA A 18 0.37 13.58 1.08
CA ALA A 18 0.80 12.60 0.10
C ALA A 18 1.99 13.09 -0.72
N VAL A 19 2.75 12.13 -1.26
CA VAL A 19 3.87 12.37 -2.16
C VAL A 19 3.70 11.52 -3.41
N ALA A 20 3.47 12.17 -4.54
CA ALA A 20 3.35 11.51 -5.83
C ALA A 20 4.73 11.17 -6.41
N THR A 21 4.81 9.98 -7.01
CA THR A 21 6.02 9.43 -7.61
C THR A 21 5.76 8.91 -9.03
N ALA A 22 6.82 8.63 -9.77
CA ALA A 22 6.73 8.17 -11.16
C ALA A 22 6.06 6.80 -11.34
N SER A 23 5.97 5.98 -10.29
CA SER A 23 5.34 4.65 -10.32
C SER A 23 5.06 4.13 -8.91
N GLY A 24 4.23 3.08 -8.79
CA GLY A 24 4.01 2.41 -7.51
C GLY A 24 5.29 1.84 -6.89
N MET A 25 6.19 1.30 -7.72
CA MET A 25 7.50 0.82 -7.25
C MET A 25 8.38 1.94 -6.71
N ALA A 26 8.29 3.15 -7.29
CA ALA A 26 8.97 4.33 -6.78
C ALA A 26 8.36 4.82 -5.46
N ALA A 27 7.02 4.76 -5.31
CA ALA A 27 6.34 5.07 -4.05
C ALA A 27 6.76 4.12 -2.93
N GLN A 28 6.85 2.83 -3.23
CA GLN A 28 7.29 1.80 -2.29
C GLN A 28 8.75 2.03 -1.87
N MET A 29 9.65 2.25 -2.83
CA MET A 29 11.05 2.56 -2.54
C MET A 29 11.18 3.82 -1.68
N LEU A 30 10.49 4.89 -2.05
CA LEU A 30 10.45 6.15 -1.30
C LEU A 30 9.97 5.91 0.14
N ALA A 31 8.87 5.19 0.33
CA ALA A 31 8.31 4.97 1.66
C ALA A 31 9.28 4.19 2.56
N ILE A 32 9.93 3.14 2.05
CA ILE A 32 10.85 2.32 2.83
C ILE A 32 12.14 3.09 3.12
N THR A 33 12.76 3.73 2.14
CA THR A 33 14.02 4.47 2.35
C THR A 33 13.81 5.78 3.12
N ASN A 34 12.57 6.21 3.28
CA ASN A 34 12.22 7.33 4.17
C ASN A 34 12.34 6.97 5.66
N ILE A 35 12.28 5.68 6.02
CA ILE A 35 12.24 5.23 7.42
C ILE A 35 13.32 4.18 7.76
N ALA A 36 13.96 3.60 6.75
CA ALA A 36 14.96 2.55 6.90
C ALA A 36 16.21 2.86 6.07
N GLN A 37 17.36 2.48 6.58
CA GLN A 37 18.68 2.64 5.97
C GLN A 37 19.48 1.33 6.06
N ALA A 38 20.73 1.33 5.57
CA ALA A 38 21.62 0.17 5.67
C ALA A 38 21.78 -0.28 7.13
N GLY A 39 21.57 -1.57 7.36
CA GLY A 39 21.57 -2.19 8.69
C GLY A 39 20.17 -2.33 9.31
N ASP A 40 19.18 -1.64 8.78
CA ASP A 40 17.79 -1.79 9.23
C ASP A 40 17.08 -2.97 8.54
N ASN A 41 15.93 -3.35 9.07
CA ASN A 41 15.09 -4.39 8.51
C ASN A 41 13.60 -3.99 8.50
N ILE A 42 12.81 -4.69 7.69
CA ILE A 42 11.35 -4.63 7.70
C ILE A 42 10.77 -6.05 7.68
N VAL A 43 9.57 -6.24 8.24
CA VAL A 43 8.78 -7.47 8.05
C VAL A 43 7.78 -7.26 6.92
N SER A 44 7.58 -8.25 6.09
CA SER A 44 6.57 -8.24 5.03
C SER A 44 5.76 -9.52 5.03
N THR A 45 4.47 -9.42 4.70
CA THR A 45 3.69 -10.59 4.26
C THR A 45 4.33 -11.21 3.01
N SER A 46 3.97 -12.45 2.66
CA SER A 46 4.58 -13.13 1.50
C SER A 46 3.66 -13.21 0.27
N TYR A 47 2.41 -12.83 0.38
CA TYR A 47 1.47 -12.76 -0.74
C TYR A 47 1.50 -11.37 -1.37
N LEU A 48 2.49 -11.13 -2.21
CA LEU A 48 2.82 -9.83 -2.76
C LEU A 48 2.84 -9.83 -4.28
N TYR A 49 2.66 -8.66 -4.85
CA TYR A 49 2.98 -8.40 -6.24
C TYR A 49 4.42 -8.82 -6.58
N GLY A 50 4.62 -9.44 -7.74
CA GLY A 50 5.93 -9.96 -8.13
C GLY A 50 7.05 -8.90 -8.15
N GLY A 51 6.73 -7.67 -8.54
CA GLY A 51 7.66 -6.55 -8.50
C GLY A 51 8.08 -6.18 -7.07
N THR A 52 7.14 -6.19 -6.13
CA THR A 52 7.39 -5.99 -4.69
C THR A 52 8.33 -7.06 -4.15
N THR A 53 8.03 -8.33 -4.45
CA THR A 53 8.87 -9.45 -4.05
C THR A 53 10.31 -9.29 -4.57
N ASN A 54 10.48 -8.88 -5.83
CA ASN A 54 11.81 -8.66 -6.42
C ASN A 54 12.52 -7.47 -5.78
N GLN A 55 11.83 -6.35 -5.58
CA GLN A 55 12.42 -5.19 -4.92
C GLN A 55 12.89 -5.52 -3.50
N PHE A 56 12.10 -6.28 -2.74
CA PHE A 56 12.43 -6.69 -1.37
C PHE A 56 13.59 -7.69 -1.32
N LYS A 57 13.53 -8.74 -2.11
CA LYS A 57 14.55 -9.79 -2.09
C LYS A 57 15.91 -9.35 -2.62
N TYR A 58 15.93 -8.46 -3.60
CA TYR A 58 17.16 -8.15 -4.33
C TYR A 58 17.58 -6.69 -4.21
N THR A 59 16.65 -5.74 -4.43
CA THR A 59 17.03 -4.31 -4.48
C THR A 59 17.31 -3.78 -3.09
N LEU A 60 16.40 -3.95 -2.13
CA LEU A 60 16.61 -3.48 -0.75
C LEU A 60 17.81 -4.16 -0.10
N ARG A 61 18.01 -5.45 -0.34
CA ARG A 61 19.19 -6.16 0.16
C ARG A 61 20.51 -5.54 -0.33
N ARG A 62 20.57 -5.07 -1.59
CA ARG A 62 21.76 -4.37 -2.12
C ARG A 62 21.96 -3.01 -1.45
N LEU A 63 20.93 -2.39 -0.94
CA LEU A 63 20.97 -1.16 -0.16
C LEU A 63 21.24 -1.41 1.34
N GLY A 64 21.45 -2.67 1.72
CA GLY A 64 21.72 -3.06 3.11
C GLY A 64 20.48 -3.13 4.00
N ILE A 65 19.28 -3.08 3.42
CA ILE A 65 18.01 -3.24 4.15
C ILE A 65 17.54 -4.68 4.02
N GLU A 66 17.39 -5.38 5.16
CA GLU A 66 16.87 -6.74 5.21
C GLU A 66 15.34 -6.73 5.11
N VAL A 67 14.77 -7.70 4.40
CA VAL A 67 13.32 -7.95 4.44
C VAL A 67 13.06 -9.37 4.93
N ARG A 68 12.34 -9.48 6.04
CA ARG A 68 11.90 -10.75 6.63
C ARG A 68 10.49 -11.05 6.18
N PHE A 69 10.29 -12.20 5.53
CA PHE A 69 8.98 -12.59 5.02
C PHE A 69 8.26 -13.48 6.03
N ALA A 70 7.08 -13.04 6.45
CA ALA A 70 6.17 -13.84 7.26
C ALA A 70 5.60 -15.00 6.44
N GLN A 71 5.06 -16.01 7.13
CA GLN A 71 4.35 -17.09 6.50
C GLN A 71 2.94 -16.63 6.10
N GLY A 72 2.73 -16.33 4.82
CA GLY A 72 1.49 -15.75 4.32
C GLY A 72 1.24 -14.37 4.94
N ASP A 73 0.01 -14.18 5.42
CA ASP A 73 -0.46 -12.97 6.13
C ASP A 73 -0.70 -13.24 7.61
N ASP A 74 -0.21 -14.37 8.16
CA ASP A 74 -0.49 -14.75 9.54
C ASP A 74 0.11 -13.74 10.53
N PRO A 75 -0.71 -13.05 11.35
CA PRO A 75 -0.23 -12.09 12.34
C PRO A 75 0.74 -12.71 13.37
N LYS A 76 0.57 -14.00 13.68
CA LYS A 76 1.49 -14.69 14.59
C LYS A 76 2.88 -14.83 13.99
N SER A 77 2.95 -15.16 12.69
CA SER A 77 4.23 -15.23 11.98
C SER A 77 4.90 -13.85 11.91
N ILE A 78 4.13 -12.79 11.64
CA ILE A 78 4.64 -11.41 11.69
C ILE A 78 5.22 -11.11 13.08
N SER A 79 4.47 -11.39 14.14
CA SER A 79 4.89 -11.12 15.52
C SER A 79 6.19 -11.81 15.94
N THR A 80 6.51 -12.95 15.36
CA THR A 80 7.77 -13.68 15.68
C THR A 80 9.01 -13.11 14.98
N LEU A 81 8.81 -12.28 13.95
CA LEU A 81 9.90 -11.72 13.14
C LEU A 81 10.22 -10.27 13.53
N ILE A 82 9.44 -9.67 14.41
CA ILE A 82 9.50 -8.23 14.75
C ILE A 82 10.82 -7.87 15.45
N ASP A 83 11.56 -6.98 14.81
CA ASP A 83 12.66 -6.16 15.34
C ASP A 83 12.95 -5.00 14.35
N ASP A 84 11.91 -4.33 13.86
CA ASP A 84 11.88 -3.78 12.50
C ASP A 84 11.52 -2.30 12.46
N ARG A 85 11.68 -1.69 11.24
CA ARG A 85 11.25 -0.32 10.93
C ARG A 85 9.82 -0.27 10.40
N ALA A 86 9.34 -1.33 9.76
CA ALA A 86 7.98 -1.39 9.23
C ALA A 86 7.44 -2.81 9.14
N ILE A 87 6.10 -2.91 9.18
CA ILE A 87 5.36 -4.06 8.69
C ILE A 87 4.74 -3.67 7.36
N TYR A 88 5.02 -4.45 6.30
CA TYR A 88 4.49 -4.20 4.96
C TYR A 88 3.45 -5.24 4.58
N ILE A 89 2.29 -4.77 4.09
CA ILE A 89 1.17 -5.61 3.65
C ILE A 89 0.58 -5.11 2.34
N GLU A 90 -0.16 -5.96 1.63
CA GLU A 90 -1.06 -5.56 0.53
C GLU A 90 -2.52 -5.73 0.96
N THR A 91 -3.38 -4.78 0.66
CA THR A 91 -4.81 -4.79 1.03
C THR A 91 -5.54 -6.00 0.46
N ILE A 92 -5.30 -6.28 -0.81
CA ILE A 92 -5.74 -7.48 -1.52
C ILE A 92 -4.51 -8.02 -2.22
N GLY A 93 -4.00 -9.14 -1.77
CA GLY A 93 -2.76 -9.71 -2.27
C GLY A 93 -2.86 -10.20 -3.72
N ASN A 94 -1.76 -10.16 -4.43
CA ASN A 94 -1.66 -10.58 -5.83
C ASN A 94 -0.62 -11.71 -5.98
N PRO A 95 -0.98 -12.90 -6.48
CA PRO A 95 -2.26 -13.28 -7.12
C PRO A 95 -3.24 -14.04 -6.23
N ALA A 96 -3.01 -14.12 -4.94
CA ALA A 96 -3.79 -14.99 -4.04
C ALA A 96 -5.15 -14.37 -3.65
N PHE A 97 -5.35 -13.06 -3.83
CA PHE A 97 -6.52 -12.29 -3.39
C PHE A 97 -6.87 -12.51 -1.91
N ASN A 98 -5.85 -12.77 -1.12
CA ASN A 98 -5.91 -12.83 0.33
C ASN A 98 -6.19 -11.45 0.90
N ILE A 99 -6.85 -11.43 2.04
CA ILE A 99 -7.13 -10.21 2.80
C ILE A 99 -6.45 -10.38 4.15
N PRO A 100 -5.48 -9.53 4.51
CA PRO A 100 -4.83 -9.59 5.81
C PRO A 100 -5.80 -9.15 6.93
N ASP A 101 -5.58 -9.62 8.16
CA ASP A 101 -6.28 -9.09 9.32
C ASP A 101 -5.62 -7.78 9.76
N PHE A 102 -6.12 -6.67 9.21
CA PHE A 102 -5.56 -5.32 9.43
C PHE A 102 -5.47 -4.96 10.91
N GLU A 103 -6.53 -5.20 11.68
CA GLU A 103 -6.57 -4.83 13.10
C GLU A 103 -5.55 -5.63 13.92
N ALA A 104 -5.43 -6.93 13.66
CA ALA A 104 -4.44 -7.76 14.33
C ALA A 104 -3.00 -7.32 13.99
N ILE A 105 -2.74 -6.98 12.74
CA ILE A 105 -1.41 -6.50 12.31
C ILE A 105 -1.12 -5.09 12.86
N ALA A 106 -2.11 -4.20 12.83
CA ALA A 106 -1.98 -2.86 13.41
C ALA A 106 -1.73 -2.90 14.91
N GLU A 107 -2.35 -3.85 15.63
CA GLU A 107 -2.10 -4.06 17.06
C GLU A 107 -0.65 -4.48 17.32
N ILE A 108 -0.08 -5.35 16.48
CA ILE A 108 1.33 -5.72 16.55
C ILE A 108 2.21 -4.48 16.34
N GLY A 109 1.92 -3.68 15.30
CA GLY A 109 2.64 -2.44 15.03
C GLY A 109 2.61 -1.48 16.23
N ARG A 110 1.43 -1.21 16.78
CA ARG A 110 1.25 -0.35 17.97
C ARG A 110 2.01 -0.85 19.19
N LYS A 111 1.91 -2.14 19.49
CA LYS A 111 2.58 -2.76 20.64
C LYS A 111 4.10 -2.61 20.58
N HIS A 112 4.67 -2.65 19.39
CA HIS A 112 6.12 -2.61 19.18
C HIS A 112 6.62 -1.23 18.72
N GLY A 113 5.74 -0.24 18.54
CA GLY A 113 6.10 1.09 18.04
C GLY A 113 6.61 1.06 16.59
N ILE A 114 6.01 0.20 15.74
CA ILE A 114 6.45 -0.06 14.37
C ILE A 114 5.34 0.34 13.40
N ALA A 115 5.70 1.12 12.37
CA ALA A 115 4.74 1.59 11.37
C ALA A 115 4.24 0.47 10.47
N VAL A 116 2.94 0.50 10.14
CA VAL A 116 2.32 -0.39 9.16
C VAL A 116 2.17 0.35 7.83
N ILE A 117 2.78 -0.21 6.78
CA ILE A 117 2.69 0.28 5.40
C ILE A 117 1.78 -0.67 4.62
N ALA A 118 0.71 -0.14 4.03
CA ALA A 118 -0.23 -0.91 3.23
C ALA A 118 -0.20 -0.48 1.76
N ASP A 119 0.15 -1.38 0.85
CA ASP A 119 -0.12 -1.17 -0.57
C ASP A 119 -1.61 -1.39 -0.84
N ASN A 120 -2.31 -0.30 -1.10
CA ASN A 120 -3.74 -0.26 -1.34
C ASN A 120 -4.09 -0.16 -2.83
N THR A 121 -3.21 -0.61 -3.70
CA THR A 121 -3.44 -0.55 -5.15
C THR A 121 -4.75 -1.21 -5.54
N PHE A 122 -5.07 -2.39 -5.01
CA PHE A 122 -6.35 -3.08 -5.24
C PHE A 122 -7.51 -2.49 -4.43
N GLY A 123 -7.26 -1.68 -3.41
CA GLY A 123 -8.28 -0.92 -2.69
C GLY A 123 -8.82 0.28 -3.45
N ALA A 124 -8.25 0.53 -4.65
CA ALA A 124 -8.75 1.48 -5.64
C ALA A 124 -8.95 2.91 -5.08
N GLY A 125 -7.87 3.49 -4.54
CA GLY A 125 -7.89 4.88 -4.07
C GLY A 125 -8.87 5.14 -2.92
N GLY A 126 -8.98 4.20 -2.00
CA GLY A 126 -9.88 4.28 -0.84
C GLY A 126 -11.32 3.87 -1.12
N TYR A 127 -11.68 3.56 -2.37
CA TYR A 127 -13.06 3.20 -2.72
C TYR A 127 -13.50 1.85 -2.15
N LEU A 128 -12.62 0.84 -2.21
CA LEU A 128 -12.91 -0.50 -1.67
C LEU A 128 -12.36 -0.69 -0.26
N CYS A 129 -11.26 -0.06 0.08
CA CYS A 129 -10.66 -0.13 1.40
C CYS A 129 -9.91 1.16 1.72
N GLN A 130 -10.03 1.63 2.94
CA GLN A 130 -9.22 2.72 3.50
C GLN A 130 -8.37 2.14 4.65
N PRO A 131 -7.16 1.64 4.39
CA PRO A 131 -6.34 0.97 5.39
C PRO A 131 -6.02 1.82 6.62
N ILE A 132 -5.97 3.16 6.48
CA ILE A 132 -5.74 4.10 7.60
C ILE A 132 -6.81 3.91 8.68
N LYS A 133 -8.06 3.66 8.31
CA LYS A 133 -9.16 3.39 9.27
C LYS A 133 -8.94 2.13 10.10
N TRP A 134 -8.12 1.23 9.59
CA TRP A 134 -7.82 -0.06 10.20
C TRP A 134 -6.42 -0.11 10.83
N GLY A 135 -5.77 1.06 10.94
CA GLY A 135 -4.51 1.23 11.66
C GLY A 135 -3.24 1.17 10.82
N ALA A 136 -3.35 1.20 9.48
CA ALA A 136 -2.19 1.49 8.64
C ALA A 136 -1.72 2.94 8.85
N ASN A 137 -0.41 3.15 8.80
CA ASN A 137 0.20 4.45 9.04
C ASN A 137 0.65 5.12 7.73
N VAL A 138 1.03 4.31 6.75
CA VAL A 138 1.35 4.77 5.40
C VAL A 138 0.60 3.92 4.40
N VAL A 139 -0.01 4.57 3.40
CA VAL A 139 -0.72 3.88 2.32
C VAL A 139 -0.03 4.17 0.99
N LEU A 140 0.15 3.12 0.19
CA LEU A 140 0.78 3.20 -1.12
C LEU A 140 -0.20 2.86 -2.23
N HIS A 141 0.01 3.46 -3.39
CA HIS A 141 -0.68 3.06 -4.61
C HIS A 141 0.22 3.05 -5.83
N ALA A 142 0.07 2.03 -6.66
CA ALA A 142 0.37 2.15 -8.07
C ALA A 142 -0.81 2.88 -8.75
N ALA A 143 -0.72 4.21 -8.83
CA ALA A 143 -1.78 5.05 -9.43
C ALA A 143 -2.02 4.72 -10.92
N THR A 144 -1.05 4.06 -11.56
CA THR A 144 -1.14 3.44 -12.89
C THR A 144 -2.38 2.57 -13.09
N LYS A 145 -2.87 1.90 -12.02
CA LYS A 145 -3.92 0.89 -12.08
C LYS A 145 -5.31 1.50 -11.96
N TRP A 146 -5.99 1.30 -10.85
CA TRP A 146 -7.38 1.73 -10.65
C TRP A 146 -7.58 3.25 -10.67
N ILE A 147 -6.61 3.99 -10.09
CA ILE A 147 -6.67 5.46 -10.04
C ILE A 147 -6.68 6.05 -11.45
N GLY A 148 -5.68 5.72 -12.26
CA GLY A 148 -5.64 6.13 -13.66
C GLY A 148 -6.74 5.50 -14.50
N GLY A 149 -6.88 4.19 -14.40
CA GLY A 149 -8.00 3.40 -14.93
C GLY A 149 -8.12 3.27 -16.45
N HIS A 150 -7.22 3.93 -17.22
CA HIS A 150 -7.29 4.00 -18.68
C HIS A 150 -6.06 3.39 -19.38
N GLY A 151 -5.05 2.93 -18.63
CA GLY A 151 -3.84 2.33 -19.18
C GLY A 151 -2.95 3.29 -19.98
N ASN A 152 -3.12 4.58 -19.80
CA ASN A 152 -2.45 5.65 -20.58
C ASN A 152 -1.45 6.47 -19.77
N SER A 153 -1.29 6.21 -18.48
CA SER A 153 -0.44 6.97 -17.57
C SER A 153 0.17 6.09 -16.50
N MET A 154 1.40 6.36 -16.13
CA MET A 154 2.07 5.75 -14.99
C MET A 154 2.13 6.74 -13.82
N GLY A 155 2.01 6.21 -12.61
CA GLY A 155 2.19 6.97 -11.40
C GLY A 155 2.16 6.11 -10.16
N GLY A 156 2.64 6.68 -9.07
CA GLY A 156 2.55 6.14 -7.73
C GLY A 156 2.29 7.24 -6.73
N VAL A 157 1.93 6.88 -5.53
CA VAL A 157 1.76 7.81 -4.43
C VAL A 157 1.98 7.12 -3.10
N ALA A 158 2.66 7.79 -2.17
CA ALA A 158 2.74 7.44 -0.76
C ALA A 158 1.92 8.46 0.04
N ILE A 159 1.01 7.97 0.88
CA ILE A 159 0.08 8.77 1.66
C ILE A 159 0.42 8.59 3.13
N ASP A 160 0.64 9.69 3.82
CA ASP A 160 0.86 9.75 5.27
C ASP A 160 -0.48 9.72 5.98
N GLY A 161 -0.67 8.75 6.88
CA GLY A 161 -1.88 8.63 7.69
C GLY A 161 -2.01 9.69 8.78
N GLY A 162 -0.90 10.34 9.16
CA GLY A 162 -0.87 11.30 10.26
C GLY A 162 -1.18 10.70 11.64
N ASN A 163 -1.14 9.39 11.76
CA ASN A 163 -1.59 8.62 12.93
C ASN A 163 -0.47 7.81 13.61
N PHE A 164 0.80 8.15 13.34
CA PHE A 164 1.95 7.44 13.89
C PHE A 164 2.92 8.39 14.58
N ASP A 165 3.39 7.98 15.76
CA ASP A 165 4.43 8.71 16.51
C ASP A 165 5.83 8.39 15.95
N TRP A 166 6.29 9.21 15.00
CA TRP A 166 7.63 9.09 14.44
C TRP A 166 8.74 9.47 15.42
N GLY A 167 8.37 10.12 16.55
CA GLY A 167 9.27 10.51 17.63
C GLY A 167 9.52 9.42 18.69
N ASN A 168 9.04 8.21 18.51
CA ASN A 168 9.11 7.11 19.49
C ASN A 168 10.51 6.50 19.70
N GLY A 169 11.57 7.10 19.13
CA GLY A 169 12.96 6.67 19.25
C GLY A 169 13.41 5.61 18.23
N ARG A 170 12.52 5.11 17.39
CA ARG A 170 12.86 4.12 16.37
C ARG A 170 13.18 4.70 14.99
N TYR A 171 12.83 5.96 14.74
CA TYR A 171 12.90 6.59 13.41
C TYR A 171 13.81 7.82 13.39
N PRO A 172 15.13 7.66 13.65
CA PRO A 172 16.06 8.79 13.73
C PRO A 172 16.08 9.63 12.45
N LEU A 173 15.87 9.00 11.28
CA LEU A 173 15.80 9.71 10.00
C LEU A 173 14.70 10.77 9.94
N ILE A 174 13.61 10.64 10.73
CA ILE A 174 12.51 11.61 10.81
C ILE A 174 12.59 12.46 12.06
N SER A 175 13.02 11.87 13.20
CA SER A 175 12.93 12.48 14.52
C SER A 175 14.23 13.13 15.03
N GLU A 176 15.34 13.00 14.29
CA GLU A 176 16.60 13.66 14.62
C GLU A 176 16.91 14.77 13.59
N PRO A 177 17.80 15.74 13.94
CA PRO A 177 18.22 16.76 13.00
C PRO A 177 18.89 16.17 11.76
N SER A 178 18.33 16.45 10.57
CA SER A 178 18.87 15.94 9.31
C SER A 178 20.07 16.74 8.85
N GLU A 179 21.24 16.12 8.72
CA GLU A 179 22.43 16.75 8.14
C GLU A 179 22.20 17.14 6.67
N GLY A 180 21.47 16.32 5.91
CA GLY A 180 21.14 16.57 4.51
C GLY A 180 20.15 17.72 4.29
N TYR A 181 19.51 18.19 5.36
CA TYR A 181 18.54 19.30 5.33
C TYR A 181 18.82 20.36 6.40
N HIS A 182 20.10 20.76 6.52
CA HIS A 182 20.56 21.86 7.38
C HIS A 182 20.23 21.71 8.87
N GLY A 183 20.16 20.48 9.39
CA GLY A 183 19.83 20.22 10.80
C GLY A 183 18.34 20.30 11.11
N PHE A 184 17.47 20.30 10.09
CA PHE A 184 16.02 20.36 10.30
C PHE A 184 15.52 19.04 10.90
N ASN A 185 14.73 19.11 11.97
CA ASN A 185 14.04 17.98 12.56
C ASN A 185 12.61 17.92 12.02
N PHE A 186 12.32 16.90 11.19
CA PHE A 186 11.01 16.79 10.53
C PHE A 186 9.88 16.51 11.51
N TRP A 187 10.11 15.67 12.52
CA TRP A 187 9.08 15.37 13.51
C TRP A 187 8.71 16.60 14.35
N GLU A 188 9.67 17.27 14.91
CA GLU A 188 9.44 18.46 15.76
C GLU A 188 8.74 19.61 15.01
N ASN A 189 9.04 19.76 13.72
CA ASN A 189 8.55 20.91 12.94
C ASN A 189 7.30 20.60 12.09
N CYS A 190 7.02 19.34 11.78
CA CYS A 190 5.94 18.96 10.87
C CYS A 190 4.88 18.04 11.51
N GLY A 191 5.15 17.46 12.68
CA GLY A 191 4.20 16.62 13.42
C GLY A 191 3.65 15.48 12.57
N ASP A 192 2.34 15.43 12.45
CA ASP A 192 1.58 14.39 11.71
C ASP A 192 1.83 14.36 10.19
N GLN A 193 2.56 15.33 9.64
CA GLN A 193 2.99 15.36 8.25
C GLN A 193 4.49 15.07 8.06
N ALA A 194 5.20 14.73 9.13
CA ALA A 194 6.65 14.57 9.12
C ALA A 194 7.12 13.53 8.09
N PHE A 195 6.40 12.42 7.95
CA PHE A 195 6.72 11.40 6.96
C PHE A 195 6.62 11.95 5.52
N ALA A 196 5.52 12.59 5.18
CA ALA A 196 5.30 13.12 3.84
C ALA A 196 6.26 14.27 3.51
N VAL A 197 6.51 15.17 4.45
CA VAL A 197 7.42 16.31 4.26
C VAL A 197 8.85 15.82 4.06
N ARG A 198 9.36 14.93 4.92
CA ARG A 198 10.69 14.36 4.73
C ARG A 198 10.82 13.59 3.42
N ALA A 199 9.85 12.73 3.12
CA ALA A 199 9.83 11.98 1.87
C ALA A 199 9.97 12.89 0.65
N ARG A 200 9.34 14.07 0.66
CA ARG A 200 9.43 15.08 -0.41
C ARG A 200 10.76 15.80 -0.41
N CYS A 201 11.17 16.31 0.75
CA CYS A 201 12.31 17.23 0.87
C CYS A 201 13.66 16.54 0.72
N GLU A 202 13.75 15.26 1.06
CA GLU A 202 14.97 14.47 0.95
C GLU A 202 14.85 13.36 -0.08
N VAL A 203 14.05 12.33 0.19
CA VAL A 203 14.07 11.11 -0.63
C VAL A 203 13.65 11.37 -2.08
N LEU A 204 12.54 12.08 -2.30
CA LEU A 204 12.08 12.39 -3.66
C LEU A 204 13.02 13.34 -4.39
N ARG A 205 13.49 14.38 -3.69
CA ARG A 205 14.44 15.36 -4.25
C ARG A 205 15.71 14.67 -4.74
N ASP A 206 16.28 13.80 -3.92
CA ASP A 206 17.60 13.20 -4.18
C ASP A 206 17.54 12.02 -5.14
N THR A 207 16.44 11.26 -5.16
CA THR A 207 16.25 10.16 -6.11
C THR A 207 15.69 10.61 -7.46
N GLY A 208 15.02 11.75 -7.51
CA GLY A 208 14.43 12.30 -8.74
C GLY A 208 13.24 11.49 -9.28
N ALA A 209 12.66 10.57 -8.52
CA ALA A 209 11.55 9.71 -8.95
C ALA A 209 10.19 10.44 -8.97
N CYS A 210 10.17 11.69 -9.41
CA CYS A 210 9.01 12.57 -9.36
C CYS A 210 7.94 12.21 -10.40
N GLN A 211 6.68 12.50 -10.06
CA GLN A 211 5.53 12.35 -10.94
C GLN A 211 5.53 13.44 -12.02
N SER A 212 5.35 13.05 -13.29
CA SER A 212 5.14 14.02 -14.38
C SER A 212 3.84 14.80 -14.14
N PRO A 213 3.85 16.15 -14.27
CA PRO A 213 2.63 16.96 -14.18
C PRO A 213 1.55 16.56 -15.18
N PHE A 214 1.93 16.11 -16.37
CA PHE A 214 0.99 15.61 -17.38
C PHE A 214 0.36 14.28 -16.94
N ASN A 215 1.15 13.36 -16.38
CA ASN A 215 0.59 12.12 -15.80
C ASN A 215 -0.32 12.44 -14.62
N SER A 216 0.02 13.39 -13.76
CA SER A 216 -0.85 13.83 -12.66
C SER A 216 -2.20 14.35 -13.17
N PHE A 217 -2.20 15.08 -14.29
CA PHE A 217 -3.44 15.52 -14.94
C PHE A 217 -4.29 14.33 -15.41
N LEU A 218 -3.69 13.35 -16.07
CA LEU A 218 -4.41 12.14 -16.51
C LEU A 218 -4.93 11.30 -15.32
N LEU A 219 -4.16 11.22 -14.24
CA LEU A 219 -4.59 10.53 -13.02
C LEU A 219 -5.76 11.26 -12.34
N LEU A 220 -5.76 12.61 -12.33
CA LEU A 220 -6.89 13.40 -11.85
C LEU A 220 -8.16 13.14 -12.66
N GLN A 221 -8.07 13.07 -13.98
CA GLN A 221 -9.20 12.68 -14.83
C GLN A 221 -9.68 11.25 -14.51
N GLY A 222 -8.76 10.33 -14.25
CA GLY A 222 -9.10 8.99 -13.78
C GLY A 222 -9.88 8.98 -12.47
N LEU A 223 -9.54 9.85 -11.52
CA LEU A 223 -10.25 9.97 -10.26
C LEU A 223 -11.71 10.43 -10.42
N GLU A 224 -12.02 11.26 -11.42
CA GLU A 224 -13.40 11.73 -11.66
C GLU A 224 -14.40 10.59 -11.89
N THR A 225 -13.96 9.49 -12.49
CA THR A 225 -14.80 8.33 -12.79
C THR A 225 -14.46 7.09 -11.96
N LEU A 226 -13.60 7.23 -10.95
CA LEU A 226 -13.07 6.09 -10.19
C LEU A 226 -14.20 5.21 -9.64
N SER A 227 -15.14 5.79 -8.90
CA SER A 227 -16.22 5.06 -8.25
C SER A 227 -17.10 4.31 -9.24
N LEU A 228 -17.43 4.93 -10.38
CA LEU A 228 -18.27 4.33 -11.42
C LEU A 228 -17.56 3.13 -12.08
N ARG A 229 -16.28 3.30 -12.43
CA ARG A 229 -15.49 2.24 -13.08
C ARG A 229 -15.22 1.06 -12.13
N VAL A 230 -14.84 1.37 -10.90
CA VAL A 230 -14.53 0.35 -9.90
C VAL A 230 -15.79 -0.42 -9.56
N GLN A 231 -16.92 0.26 -9.28
CA GLN A 231 -18.18 -0.42 -8.96
C GLN A 231 -18.61 -1.36 -10.08
N ARG A 232 -18.59 -0.90 -11.33
CA ARG A 232 -18.93 -1.75 -12.47
C ARG A 232 -18.02 -2.97 -12.58
N SER A 233 -16.72 -2.78 -12.37
CA SER A 233 -15.75 -3.90 -12.42
C SER A 233 -15.97 -4.90 -11.28
N VAL A 234 -16.31 -4.42 -10.08
CA VAL A 234 -16.62 -5.25 -8.91
C VAL A 234 -17.89 -6.07 -9.12
N ASP A 235 -18.96 -5.43 -9.61
CA ASP A 235 -20.23 -6.11 -9.91
C ASP A 235 -20.02 -7.21 -10.95
N ASN A 236 -19.31 -6.89 -12.03
CA ASN A 236 -18.98 -7.87 -13.07
C ASN A 236 -18.11 -9.03 -12.55
N ALA A 237 -17.14 -8.73 -11.69
CA ALA A 237 -16.26 -9.76 -11.10
C ALA A 237 -17.05 -10.70 -10.19
N LEU A 238 -17.96 -10.20 -9.38
CA LEU A 238 -18.81 -11.03 -8.52
C LEU A 238 -19.73 -11.94 -9.34
N GLU A 239 -20.41 -11.39 -10.33
CA GLU A 239 -21.30 -12.16 -11.22
C GLU A 239 -20.51 -13.24 -11.98
N MET A 240 -19.37 -12.88 -12.54
CA MET A 240 -18.48 -13.81 -13.23
C MET A 240 -17.97 -14.91 -12.29
N ALA A 241 -17.53 -14.56 -11.07
CA ALA A 241 -17.04 -15.52 -10.09
C ALA A 241 -18.13 -16.55 -9.72
N GLN A 242 -19.37 -16.09 -9.47
CA GLN A 242 -20.51 -16.95 -9.15
C GLN A 242 -20.91 -17.87 -10.32
N TRP A 243 -20.78 -17.38 -11.55
CA TRP A 243 -21.02 -18.19 -12.73
C TRP A 243 -19.93 -19.25 -12.93
N LEU A 244 -18.67 -18.84 -12.81
CA LEU A 244 -17.52 -19.75 -12.94
C LEU A 244 -17.53 -20.86 -11.88
N GLU A 245 -17.88 -20.53 -10.63
CA GLU A 245 -17.94 -21.50 -9.52
C GLU A 245 -18.90 -22.68 -9.82
N LYS A 246 -19.95 -22.42 -10.61
CA LYS A 246 -20.94 -23.42 -10.99
C LYS A 246 -20.64 -24.09 -12.32
N HIS A 247 -19.65 -23.62 -13.08
CA HIS A 247 -19.41 -24.09 -14.43
C HIS A 247 -18.69 -25.45 -14.44
N PRO A 248 -19.20 -26.47 -15.20
CA PRO A 248 -18.69 -27.85 -15.11
C PRO A 248 -17.23 -28.02 -15.51
N LYS A 249 -16.67 -27.14 -16.34
CA LYS A 249 -15.28 -27.18 -16.78
C LYS A 249 -14.32 -26.41 -15.84
N ILE A 250 -14.81 -25.79 -14.79
CA ILE A 250 -13.99 -25.05 -13.84
C ILE A 250 -13.72 -25.91 -12.61
N GLU A 251 -12.46 -25.98 -12.22
CA GLU A 251 -12.00 -26.70 -11.03
C GLU A 251 -12.13 -25.85 -9.77
N SER A 252 -11.68 -24.60 -9.84
CA SER A 252 -11.71 -23.68 -8.72
C SER A 252 -11.75 -22.23 -9.17
N VAL A 253 -12.32 -21.37 -8.34
CA VAL A 253 -12.33 -19.90 -8.51
C VAL A 253 -11.76 -19.27 -7.25
N ASN A 254 -10.83 -18.34 -7.41
CA ASN A 254 -10.27 -17.57 -6.33
C ASN A 254 -10.77 -16.13 -6.42
N TYR A 255 -11.68 -15.76 -5.54
CA TYR A 255 -12.26 -14.42 -5.42
C TYR A 255 -12.82 -14.21 -4.01
N PRO A 256 -12.43 -13.13 -3.29
CA PRO A 256 -12.84 -12.94 -1.89
C PRO A 256 -14.34 -12.72 -1.69
N GLY A 257 -15.07 -12.37 -2.74
CA GLY A 257 -16.52 -12.23 -2.71
C GLY A 257 -17.33 -13.54 -2.70
N LEU A 258 -16.71 -14.68 -2.98
CA LEU A 258 -17.36 -15.99 -2.90
C LEU A 258 -17.39 -16.47 -1.44
N LYS A 259 -18.51 -17.07 -1.03
CA LYS A 259 -18.63 -17.68 0.32
C LYS A 259 -17.67 -18.86 0.53
N SER A 260 -17.22 -19.48 -0.54
CA SER A 260 -16.22 -20.55 -0.55
C SER A 260 -14.79 -20.05 -0.34
N SER A 261 -14.56 -18.75 -0.47
CA SER A 261 -13.23 -18.16 -0.25
C SER A 261 -12.85 -18.18 1.24
N PRO A 262 -11.64 -18.62 1.59
CA PRO A 262 -11.16 -18.57 2.98
C PRO A 262 -11.01 -17.13 3.52
N PHE A 263 -11.00 -16.13 2.64
CA PHE A 263 -10.86 -14.70 2.98
C PHE A 263 -12.20 -13.95 3.00
N HIS A 264 -13.33 -14.63 2.77
CA HIS A 264 -14.63 -13.98 2.62
C HIS A 264 -15.02 -13.15 3.85
N ASP A 265 -14.81 -13.66 5.05
CA ASP A 265 -15.19 -12.96 6.29
C ASP A 265 -14.31 -11.73 6.55
N LEU A 266 -13.00 -11.82 6.30
CA LEU A 266 -12.09 -10.67 6.37
C LEU A 266 -12.42 -9.64 5.27
N ALA A 267 -12.75 -10.09 4.07
CA ALA A 267 -13.19 -9.21 2.99
C ALA A 267 -14.48 -8.45 3.36
N LYS A 268 -15.46 -9.11 3.96
CA LYS A 268 -16.67 -8.45 4.47
C LYS A 268 -16.41 -7.46 5.58
N LYS A 269 -15.41 -7.72 6.41
CA LYS A 269 -15.03 -6.84 7.52
C LYS A 269 -14.35 -5.57 7.02
N TYR A 270 -13.41 -5.68 6.09
CA TYR A 270 -12.48 -4.61 5.74
C TYR A 270 -12.80 -3.89 4.43
N LEU A 271 -13.50 -4.55 3.50
CA LEU A 271 -13.83 -3.97 2.21
C LEU A 271 -15.22 -3.35 2.21
N THR A 272 -15.35 -2.25 1.50
CA THR A 272 -16.62 -1.57 1.21
C THR A 272 -16.91 -1.61 -0.29
N ASN A 273 -18.15 -1.41 -0.71
CA ASN A 273 -18.57 -1.36 -2.12
C ASN A 273 -18.25 -2.64 -2.93
N GLY A 274 -17.94 -3.75 -2.24
CA GLY A 274 -17.70 -5.07 -2.85
C GLY A 274 -16.33 -5.65 -2.53
N PHE A 275 -15.87 -6.62 -3.35
CA PHE A 275 -14.79 -7.55 -2.98
C PHE A 275 -13.60 -7.53 -3.94
N GLY A 276 -13.43 -6.47 -4.71
CA GLY A 276 -12.41 -6.34 -5.74
C GLY A 276 -12.92 -6.62 -7.15
N GLY A 277 -12.20 -6.11 -8.15
CA GLY A 277 -12.57 -6.22 -9.57
C GLY A 277 -11.72 -7.24 -10.35
N VAL A 278 -11.02 -8.15 -9.66
CA VAL A 278 -10.13 -9.15 -10.27
C VAL A 278 -10.37 -10.51 -9.61
N LEU A 279 -10.32 -11.57 -10.39
CA LEU A 279 -10.42 -12.95 -9.94
C LEU A 279 -9.45 -13.86 -10.73
N THR A 280 -9.15 -15.02 -10.19
CA THR A 280 -8.47 -16.10 -10.94
C THR A 280 -9.28 -17.37 -10.85
N PHE A 281 -9.12 -18.25 -11.85
CA PHE A 281 -9.78 -19.54 -11.86
C PHE A 281 -8.89 -20.60 -12.51
N ARG A 282 -9.14 -21.87 -12.20
CA ARG A 282 -8.48 -23.02 -12.80
C ARG A 282 -9.47 -23.81 -13.64
N VAL A 283 -9.08 -24.13 -14.86
CA VAL A 283 -9.84 -25.00 -15.76
C VAL A 283 -9.47 -26.45 -15.47
N LYS A 284 -10.45 -27.34 -15.50
CA LYS A 284 -10.21 -28.79 -15.43
C LYS A 284 -9.39 -29.24 -16.64
N GLY A 285 -8.30 -29.99 -16.40
CA GLY A 285 -7.44 -30.58 -17.41
C GLY A 285 -8.09 -31.78 -18.10
#